data_b7f1dbf2a9ba4d5a82724e9763bef304
#
_entry.id   b7f1dbf2a9ba4d5a82724e9763bef304
#
_cell.length_a   1.000
_cell.length_b   1.000
_cell.length_c   1.000
_cell.angle_alpha   90.00
_cell.angle_beta   90.00
_cell.angle_gamma   90.00
#
_symmetry.space_group_name_H-M   'P 1'
#
loop_
_entity.id
_entity.type
_entity.pdbx_description
1 polymer ?
#
loop_
_entity_poly.entity_id
_entity_poly.type
_entity_poly.pdbx_seq_one_letter_code
_entity_poly.pdbx_strand_id
1 'polypeptide(L)'
;MSLRVRLILLTVALVTVVVLILSGLYLNSLVDSLSATALDRAQLASQQVNAFINDRINRHALDQPAPADLEGTKTMWREIVANDPDVATMLFRTMALSAALLEINIGGQDGLILASSNPSRIGGTVRFTGVWWI
;
A
#
# COMPACT_ATOMS: atom_id res chain seq x y z
N MET A 1 -15.79 45.57 -35.26
CA MET A 1 -14.69 45.25 -34.34
C MET A 1 -13.41 45.75 -34.96
N SER A 2 -12.63 46.58 -34.24
CA SER A 2 -11.35 47.12 -34.76
C SER A 2 -10.31 46.01 -34.84
N LEU A 3 -9.35 46.10 -35.77
CA LEU A 3 -8.28 45.14 -35.97
C LEU A 3 -7.48 44.89 -34.67
N ARG A 4 -7.31 45.93 -33.86
CA ARG A 4 -6.60 45.89 -32.57
C ARG A 4 -7.32 44.96 -31.57
N VAL A 5 -8.64 45.01 -31.48
CA VAL A 5 -9.43 44.18 -30.57
C VAL A 5 -9.37 42.71 -30.98
N ARG A 6 -9.38 42.40 -32.28
CA ARG A 6 -9.24 41.01 -32.78
C ARG A 6 -7.84 40.44 -32.42
N LEU A 7 -6.81 41.26 -32.56
CA LEU A 7 -5.42 40.83 -32.27
C LEU A 7 -5.22 40.57 -30.76
N ILE A 8 -5.79 41.43 -29.90
CA ILE A 8 -5.75 41.21 -28.44
C ILE A 8 -6.49 39.95 -28.04
N LEU A 9 -7.70 39.72 -28.58
CA LEU A 9 -8.50 38.54 -28.31
C LEU A 9 -7.77 37.26 -28.73
N LEU A 10 -7.14 37.27 -29.90
CA LEU A 10 -6.40 36.12 -30.42
C LEU A 10 -5.18 35.81 -29.55
N THR A 11 -4.44 36.85 -29.11
CA THR A 11 -3.30 36.67 -28.22
C THR A 11 -3.72 36.11 -26.86
N VAL A 12 -4.79 36.63 -26.26
CA VAL A 12 -5.32 36.16 -24.99
C VAL A 12 -5.80 34.70 -25.12
N ALA A 13 -6.53 34.37 -26.20
CA ALA A 13 -6.95 33.00 -26.46
C ALA A 13 -5.77 32.04 -26.60
N LEU A 14 -4.73 32.44 -27.35
CA LEU A 14 -3.52 31.64 -27.52
C LEU A 14 -2.81 31.37 -26.17
N VAL A 15 -2.60 32.43 -25.38
CA VAL A 15 -1.96 32.32 -24.08
C VAL A 15 -2.78 31.40 -23.15
N THR A 16 -4.11 31.55 -23.14
CA THR A 16 -4.99 30.70 -22.33
C THR A 16 -4.87 29.23 -22.72
N VAL A 17 -4.87 28.92 -24.01
CA VAL A 17 -4.70 27.56 -24.51
C VAL A 17 -3.35 26.96 -24.08
N VAL A 18 -2.26 27.74 -24.22
CA VAL A 18 -0.93 27.29 -23.81
C VAL A 18 -0.86 27.01 -22.31
N VAL A 19 -1.44 27.89 -21.48
CA VAL A 19 -1.49 27.70 -20.02
C VAL A 19 -2.28 26.46 -19.65
N LEU A 20 -3.42 26.23 -20.30
CA LEU A 20 -4.23 25.01 -20.04
C LEU A 20 -3.48 23.72 -20.39
N ILE A 21 -2.78 23.71 -21.54
CA ILE A 21 -1.99 22.54 -21.96
C ILE A 21 -0.85 22.28 -20.98
N LEU A 22 -0.09 23.32 -20.61
CA LEU A 22 1.01 23.18 -19.65
C LEU A 22 0.53 22.74 -18.26
N SER A 23 -0.60 23.30 -17.81
CA SER A 23 -1.21 22.89 -16.53
C SER A 23 -1.65 21.43 -16.56
N GLY A 24 -2.25 20.98 -17.65
CA GLY A 24 -2.64 19.58 -17.83
C GLY A 24 -1.45 18.62 -17.81
N LEU A 25 -0.38 18.94 -18.53
CA LEU A 25 0.86 18.15 -18.54
C LEU A 25 1.53 18.10 -17.16
N TYR A 26 1.57 19.24 -16.46
CA TYR A 26 2.13 19.32 -15.12
C TYR A 26 1.34 18.48 -14.11
N LEU A 27 0.00 18.56 -14.12
CA LEU A 27 -0.86 17.76 -13.26
C LEU A 27 -0.69 16.27 -13.52
N ASN A 28 -0.65 15.85 -14.78
CA ASN A 28 -0.43 14.46 -15.14
C ASN A 28 0.91 13.94 -14.62
N SER A 29 1.99 14.70 -14.84
CA SER A 29 3.32 14.35 -14.35
C SER A 29 3.39 14.29 -12.81
N LEU A 30 2.67 15.18 -12.12
CA LEU A 30 2.59 15.18 -10.66
C LEU A 30 1.87 13.94 -10.14
N VAL A 31 0.74 13.57 -10.75
CA VAL A 31 -0.02 12.36 -10.37
C VAL A 31 0.83 11.10 -10.58
N ASP A 32 1.51 10.98 -11.73
CA ASP A 32 2.38 9.85 -12.03
C ASP A 32 3.53 9.74 -11.01
N SER A 33 4.19 10.86 -10.69
CA SER A 33 5.27 10.90 -9.70
C SER A 33 4.81 10.53 -8.29
N LEU A 34 3.64 11.04 -7.86
CA LEU A 34 3.07 10.70 -6.55
C LEU A 34 2.67 9.24 -6.47
N SER A 35 2.07 8.70 -7.54
CA SER A 35 1.66 7.30 -7.61
C SER A 35 2.86 6.36 -7.57
N ALA A 36 3.92 6.65 -8.33
CA ALA A 36 5.16 5.87 -8.31
C ALA A 36 5.79 5.87 -6.91
N THR A 37 5.89 7.05 -6.28
CA THR A 37 6.44 7.15 -4.91
C THR A 37 5.60 6.38 -3.88
N ALA A 38 4.28 6.41 -3.99
CA ALA A 38 3.39 5.68 -3.09
C ALA A 38 3.56 4.15 -3.28
N LEU A 39 3.69 3.69 -4.52
CA LEU A 39 3.91 2.28 -4.84
C LEU A 39 5.25 1.78 -4.31
N ASP A 40 6.34 2.52 -4.51
CA ASP A 40 7.66 2.17 -4.00
C ASP A 40 7.65 2.04 -2.46
N ARG A 41 7.00 2.97 -1.77
CA ARG A 41 6.86 2.91 -0.31
C ARG A 41 6.02 1.73 0.15
N ALA A 42 4.93 1.41 -0.55
CA ALA A 42 4.11 0.25 -0.25
C ALA A 42 4.91 -1.05 -0.45
N GLN A 43 5.71 -1.14 -1.50
CA GLN A 43 6.57 -2.30 -1.76
C GLN A 43 7.65 -2.47 -0.69
N LEU A 44 8.33 -1.40 -0.29
CA LEU A 44 9.31 -1.43 0.80
C LEU A 44 8.67 -1.85 2.13
N ALA A 45 7.49 -1.32 2.46
CA ALA A 45 6.75 -1.71 3.64
C ALA A 45 6.37 -3.20 3.61
N SER A 46 5.91 -3.70 2.46
CA SER A 46 5.59 -5.13 2.27
C SER A 46 6.83 -6.02 2.48
N GLN A 47 7.99 -5.64 1.93
CA GLN A 47 9.24 -6.37 2.13
C GLN A 47 9.68 -6.39 3.60
N GLN A 48 9.57 -5.26 4.31
CA GLN A 48 9.89 -5.18 5.74
C GLN A 48 8.95 -6.06 6.58
N VAL A 49 7.65 -6.02 6.30
CA VAL A 49 6.66 -6.86 6.98
C VAL A 49 6.94 -8.34 6.72
N ASN A 50 7.18 -8.73 5.48
CA ASN A 50 7.53 -10.11 5.12
C ASN A 50 8.81 -10.60 5.81
N ALA A 51 9.86 -9.79 5.82
CA ALA A 51 11.11 -10.13 6.49
C ALA A 51 10.91 -10.34 8.00
N PHE A 52 10.13 -9.47 8.64
CA PHE A 52 9.81 -9.57 10.05
C PHE A 52 9.00 -10.83 10.39
N ILE A 53 7.96 -11.12 9.60
CA ILE A 53 7.13 -12.31 9.79
C ILE A 53 7.97 -13.58 9.61
N ASN A 54 8.79 -13.64 8.57
CA ASN A 54 9.67 -14.80 8.34
C ASN A 54 10.67 -15.01 9.49
N ASP A 55 11.22 -13.94 10.04
CA ASP A 55 12.10 -14.03 11.22
C ASP A 55 11.34 -14.58 12.44
N ARG A 56 10.11 -14.14 12.67
CA ARG A 56 9.26 -14.65 13.76
C ARG A 56 8.91 -16.12 13.57
N ILE A 57 8.48 -16.52 12.38
CA ILE A 57 8.17 -17.90 12.05
C ILE A 57 9.42 -18.80 12.27
N ASN A 58 10.57 -18.34 11.78
CA ASN A 58 11.82 -19.10 11.93
C ASN A 58 12.24 -19.27 13.40
N ARG A 59 12.10 -18.23 14.23
CA ARG A 59 12.37 -18.34 15.67
C ARG A 59 11.43 -19.33 16.35
N HIS A 60 10.14 -19.26 16.02
CA HIS A 60 9.16 -20.21 16.58
C HIS A 60 9.42 -21.64 16.14
N ALA A 61 9.85 -21.84 14.89
CA ALA A 61 10.24 -23.16 14.38
C ALA A 61 11.50 -23.75 15.04
N LEU A 62 12.36 -22.91 15.63
CA LEU A 62 13.49 -23.39 16.45
C LEU A 62 13.06 -23.89 17.82
N ASP A 63 12.00 -23.29 18.39
CA ASP A 63 11.48 -23.63 19.71
C ASP A 63 10.47 -24.81 19.65
N GLN A 64 9.74 -24.94 18.56
CA GLN A 64 8.73 -26.00 18.35
C GLN A 64 8.89 -26.59 16.95
N PRO A 65 9.07 -27.93 16.84
CA PRO A 65 9.17 -28.56 15.53
C PRO A 65 7.89 -28.33 14.72
N ALA A 66 8.05 -27.93 13.46
CA ALA A 66 6.91 -27.72 12.56
C ALA A 66 6.10 -29.02 12.43
N PRO A 67 4.76 -28.93 12.38
CA PRO A 67 3.89 -30.07 12.07
C PRO A 67 4.32 -30.76 10.78
N ALA A 68 4.19 -32.09 10.75
CA ALA A 68 4.60 -32.89 9.59
C ALA A 68 3.71 -32.70 8.37
N ASP A 69 2.51 -32.15 8.57
CA ASP A 69 1.54 -31.88 7.52
C ASP A 69 1.45 -30.39 7.14
N LEU A 70 1.10 -30.13 5.89
CA LEU A 70 1.00 -28.78 5.35
C LEU A 70 -0.08 -27.93 6.03
N GLU A 71 -1.22 -28.54 6.39
CA GLU A 71 -2.34 -27.83 7.03
C GLU A 71 -2.01 -27.44 8.47
N GLY A 72 -1.34 -28.30 9.22
CA GLY A 72 -0.83 -27.99 10.55
C GLY A 72 0.20 -26.85 10.51
N THR A 73 1.09 -26.88 9.51
CA THR A 73 2.06 -25.80 9.30
C THR A 73 1.37 -24.46 9.00
N LYS A 74 0.36 -24.44 8.15
CA LYS A 74 -0.41 -23.21 7.86
C LYS A 74 -1.16 -22.70 9.09
N THR A 75 -1.74 -23.60 9.87
CA THR A 75 -2.44 -23.25 11.12
C THR A 75 -1.48 -22.63 12.11
N MET A 76 -0.32 -23.23 12.31
CA MET A 76 0.73 -22.70 13.17
C MET A 76 1.16 -21.29 12.73
N TRP A 77 1.39 -21.05 11.44
CA TRP A 77 1.75 -19.72 10.94
C TRP A 77 0.65 -18.69 11.17
N ARG A 78 -0.61 -19.07 11.00
CA ARG A 78 -1.76 -18.19 11.30
C ARG A 78 -1.78 -17.80 12.76
N GLU A 79 -1.58 -18.76 13.67
CA GLU A 79 -1.57 -18.51 15.09
C GLU A 79 -0.42 -17.60 15.52
N ILE A 80 0.78 -17.80 14.96
CA ILE A 80 1.95 -16.92 15.20
C ILE A 80 1.63 -15.49 14.77
N VAL A 81 1.11 -15.30 13.56
CA VAL A 81 0.84 -13.96 13.02
C VAL A 81 -0.32 -13.29 13.76
N ALA A 82 -1.37 -14.03 14.10
CA ALA A 82 -2.56 -13.47 14.73
C ALA A 82 -2.36 -13.11 16.22
N ASN A 83 -1.51 -13.87 16.93
CA ASN A 83 -1.37 -13.74 18.38
C ASN A 83 -0.08 -13.02 18.82
N ASP A 84 0.85 -12.74 17.90
CA ASP A 84 2.10 -12.04 18.24
C ASP A 84 1.87 -10.51 18.34
N PRO A 85 1.95 -9.92 19.54
CA PRO A 85 1.76 -8.48 19.73
C PRO A 85 2.81 -7.63 19.03
N ASP A 86 4.00 -8.18 18.77
CA ASP A 86 5.06 -7.49 18.08
C ASP A 86 4.74 -7.31 16.59
N VAL A 87 3.97 -8.23 16.00
CA VAL A 87 3.47 -8.10 14.62
C VAL A 87 2.55 -6.89 14.52
N ALA A 88 1.57 -6.76 15.39
CA ALA A 88 0.66 -5.61 15.41
C ALA A 88 1.42 -4.28 15.62
N THR A 89 2.36 -4.27 16.55
CA THR A 89 3.21 -3.10 16.85
C THR A 89 4.06 -2.71 15.63
N MET A 90 4.64 -3.68 14.94
CA MET A 90 5.44 -3.46 13.74
C MET A 90 4.60 -2.89 12.60
N LEU A 91 3.41 -3.44 12.35
CA LEU A 91 2.48 -2.93 11.34
C LEU A 91 2.10 -1.48 11.61
N PHE A 92 1.76 -1.17 12.87
CA PHE A 92 1.43 0.20 13.28
C PHE A 92 2.60 1.16 13.08
N ARG A 93 3.82 0.79 13.47
CA ARG A 93 5.02 1.60 13.28
C ARG A 93 5.32 1.82 11.80
N THR A 94 5.24 0.78 10.97
CA THR A 94 5.49 0.88 9.54
C THR A 94 4.48 1.82 8.87
N MET A 95 3.21 1.73 9.23
CA MET A 95 2.17 2.66 8.78
C MET A 95 2.46 4.10 9.24
N ALA A 96 2.79 4.31 10.52
CA ALA A 96 3.03 5.63 11.08
C ALA A 96 4.23 6.35 10.47
N LEU A 97 5.24 5.60 10.01
CA LEU A 97 6.42 6.14 9.36
C LEU A 97 6.21 6.44 7.86
N SER A 98 5.11 5.96 7.28
CA SER A 98 4.81 6.14 5.85
C SER A 98 3.56 7.00 5.67
N ALA A 99 3.75 8.26 5.28
CA ALA A 99 2.63 9.17 4.96
C ALA A 99 1.76 8.71 3.76
N ALA A 100 2.24 7.71 2.99
CA ALA A 100 1.53 7.18 1.82
C ALA A 100 0.66 5.95 2.15
N LEU A 101 0.81 5.35 3.34
CA LEU A 101 0.07 4.16 3.74
C LEU A 101 -1.03 4.55 4.73
N LEU A 102 -2.26 4.17 4.40
CA LEU A 102 -3.43 4.38 5.27
C LEU A 102 -3.63 3.20 6.23
N GLU A 103 -3.35 1.99 5.76
CA GLU A 103 -3.58 0.76 6.49
C GLU A 103 -2.69 -0.36 5.94
N ILE A 104 -2.20 -1.23 6.81
CA ILE A 104 -1.47 -2.44 6.44
C ILE A 104 -2.21 -3.63 7.06
N ASN A 105 -2.57 -4.59 6.21
CA ASN A 105 -3.27 -5.80 6.62
C ASN A 105 -2.49 -7.04 6.18
N ILE A 106 -2.43 -8.04 7.04
CA ILE A 106 -1.96 -9.39 6.73
C ILE A 106 -3.17 -10.29 6.63
N GLY A 107 -3.42 -10.83 5.45
CA GLY A 107 -4.53 -11.74 5.18
C GLY A 107 -4.09 -13.19 5.06
N GLY A 108 -4.94 -14.11 5.50
CA GLY A 108 -4.83 -15.53 5.18
C GLY A 108 -5.25 -15.82 3.74
N GLN A 109 -5.01 -17.05 3.28
CA GLN A 109 -5.44 -17.52 1.94
C GLN A 109 -6.96 -17.49 1.74
N ASP A 110 -7.72 -17.55 2.83
CA ASP A 110 -9.18 -17.41 2.86
C ASP A 110 -9.67 -15.96 2.83
N GLY A 111 -8.73 -14.99 2.76
CA GLY A 111 -9.05 -13.57 2.79
C GLY A 111 -9.35 -13.01 4.18
N LEU A 112 -9.23 -13.82 5.23
CA LEU A 112 -9.40 -13.35 6.61
C LEU A 112 -8.21 -12.48 7.03
N ILE A 113 -8.47 -11.33 7.63
CA ILE A 113 -7.42 -10.44 8.17
C ILE A 113 -6.92 -11.02 9.50
N LEU A 114 -5.68 -11.50 9.50
CA LEU A 114 -5.01 -12.11 10.66
C LEU A 114 -4.38 -11.05 11.57
N ALA A 115 -3.75 -10.04 10.97
CA ALA A 115 -3.17 -8.91 11.69
C ALA A 115 -3.36 -7.62 10.88
N SER A 116 -3.46 -6.50 11.58
CA SER A 116 -3.69 -5.18 10.97
C SER A 116 -3.04 -4.08 11.79
N SER A 117 -2.59 -3.02 11.11
CA SER A 117 -2.23 -1.75 11.75
C SER A 117 -3.43 -1.05 12.40
N ASN A 118 -4.65 -1.43 12.00
CA ASN A 118 -5.92 -1.01 12.61
C ASN A 118 -6.60 -2.23 13.27
N PRO A 119 -6.57 -2.33 14.62
CA PRO A 119 -7.12 -3.50 15.32
C PRO A 119 -8.58 -3.83 15.01
N SER A 120 -9.39 -2.83 14.64
CA SER A 120 -10.81 -3.03 14.31
C SER A 120 -11.04 -3.84 13.04
N ARG A 121 -9.99 -4.07 12.25
CA ARG A 121 -10.05 -4.83 10.99
C ARG A 121 -9.74 -6.31 11.17
N ILE A 122 -9.15 -6.69 12.31
CA ILE A 122 -8.79 -8.09 12.58
C ILE A 122 -10.05 -8.94 12.61
N GLY A 123 -10.03 -10.10 11.96
CA GLY A 123 -11.18 -10.98 11.79
C GLY A 123 -12.16 -10.55 10.67
N GLY A 124 -11.95 -9.37 10.06
CA GLY A 124 -12.67 -8.98 8.85
C GLY A 124 -12.13 -9.66 7.61
N THR A 125 -12.79 -9.46 6.47
CA THR A 125 -12.33 -9.98 5.18
C THR A 125 -11.71 -8.89 4.33
N VAL A 126 -10.59 -9.22 3.67
CA VAL A 126 -10.02 -8.36 2.63
C VAL A 126 -10.88 -8.48 1.38
N ARG A 127 -11.56 -7.40 0.98
CA ARG A 127 -12.17 -7.32 -0.34
C ARG A 127 -11.08 -6.93 -1.33
N PHE A 128 -10.57 -7.89 -2.10
CA PHE A 128 -9.68 -7.61 -3.21
C PHE A 128 -10.48 -6.93 -4.33
N THR A 129 -10.51 -5.59 -4.33
CA THR A 129 -11.14 -4.79 -5.39
C THR A 129 -10.21 -4.52 -6.56
N GLY A 130 -9.05 -5.15 -6.60
CA GLY A 130 -8.08 -5.02 -7.68
C GLY A 130 -7.07 -6.17 -7.63
N VAL A 131 -6.74 -6.70 -8.80
CA VAL A 131 -5.76 -7.79 -8.97
C VAL A 131 -4.37 -7.25 -8.73
N TRP A 132 -3.85 -7.41 -7.52
CA TRP A 132 -2.43 -7.25 -7.23
C TRP A 132 -1.93 -8.57 -6.64
N TRP A 133 -1.52 -9.47 -7.52
CA TRP A 133 -0.70 -10.61 -7.15
C TRP A 133 0.76 -10.15 -7.17
N ILE A 134 1.37 -10.14 -6.03
CA ILE A 134 2.83 -10.07 -5.90
C ILE A 134 3.31 -11.42 -5.43
#